data_dc2cb930baedee37e51969afd55cd6ec
#
_entry.id   dc2cb930baedee37e51969afd55cd6ec
#
_cell.length_a   1.000
_cell.length_b   1.000
_cell.length_c   1.000
_cell.angle_alpha   90.00
_cell.angle_beta   90.00
_cell.angle_gamma   90.00
#
_symmetry.space_group_name_H-M   'P 1'
#
loop_
_entity.id
_entity.type
_entity.pdbx_description
1 polymer ?
#
loop_
_entity_poly.entity_id
_entity_poly.type
_entity_poly.pdbx_seq_one_letter_code
_entity_poly.pdbx_strand_id
1 'polypeptide(L)'
;MDTKAMHSEEIAVLENQEVLYGEQTKLTLENMTFSGHRLSNYPTFIKNAVTVKKACAIANFVAGNLTAEQMTKIRKACDRLSKGEYLDQFPVDVFQGGGGIGVNMNLNEVIATLAGEGVDPVEHVNMSQSTSDVCHTAMRITIDELLVAFLDELDKTGDVLANKAVEFADVDTIARTCFQDGMRISAGAVFEATASAVKRRHNNLSRVGDEMRNVNIGWTVVGSGEGADDAYRQVILEELSKLTGKPFIWNEDLYDAAQYPDDLADVSAEIRIIAEIMSKLSRDLRLLSSGPETGFDEIILPNVQKGSSFFPGKVNPVIPETMIQCAMIVQGNDSVIQSCVGAGEIHINLWEDMMGFLLINNISYMTRALHLLRKRCLEGIKLNEEKCETYANSSIPLVVDFKEKYGYQKLSQAIGEEGLRSVVKRLREERASRKKKGE
;
A
#
# COMPACT_ATOMS: atom_id res chain seq x y z
N MET A 1 -17.86 30.32 4.93
CA MET A 1 -18.27 29.29 5.89
C MET A 1 -17.51 29.57 7.17
N ASP A 2 -18.22 29.70 8.27
CA ASP A 2 -17.59 30.07 9.54
C ASP A 2 -16.87 28.87 10.15
N THR A 3 -15.55 28.88 10.08
CA THR A 3 -14.69 27.81 10.60
C THR A 3 -14.85 27.59 12.10
N LYS A 4 -15.32 28.61 12.84
CA LYS A 4 -15.65 28.49 14.27
C LYS A 4 -16.91 27.65 14.51
N ALA A 5 -17.89 27.66 13.62
CA ALA A 5 -19.13 26.88 13.77
C ALA A 5 -18.88 25.37 13.54
N MET A 6 -18.04 25.00 12.58
CA MET A 6 -17.67 23.58 12.37
C MET A 6 -16.88 23.01 13.57
N HIS A 7 -16.00 23.83 14.17
CA HIS A 7 -15.21 23.41 15.36
C HIS A 7 -16.10 23.25 16.61
N SER A 8 -17.14 24.09 16.77
CA SER A 8 -18.01 24.03 17.94
C SER A 8 -18.99 22.85 17.91
N GLU A 9 -19.47 22.41 16.76
CA GLU A 9 -20.36 21.25 16.65
C GLU A 9 -19.61 19.93 16.89
N GLU A 10 -18.36 19.80 16.46
CA GLU A 10 -17.52 18.63 16.70
C GLU A 10 -17.11 18.50 18.17
N ILE A 11 -16.86 19.61 18.87
CA ILE A 11 -16.55 19.64 20.30
C ILE A 11 -17.80 19.33 21.13
N ALA A 12 -18.97 19.83 20.73
CA ALA A 12 -20.23 19.62 21.47
C ALA A 12 -20.72 18.15 21.49
N VAL A 13 -20.33 17.34 20.49
CA VAL A 13 -20.65 15.89 20.47
C VAL A 13 -19.84 15.11 21.53
N LEU A 14 -18.68 15.64 21.94
CA LEU A 14 -17.81 15.03 22.95
C LEU A 14 -18.17 15.37 24.40
N GLU A 15 -19.01 16.41 24.63
CA GLU A 15 -19.36 16.88 25.99
C GLU A 15 -20.23 15.90 26.80
N ASN A 16 -20.78 14.84 26.21
CA ASN A 16 -21.65 13.86 26.89
C ASN A 16 -21.02 12.47 27.16
N GLN A 17 -19.71 12.28 26.85
CA GLN A 17 -19.00 11.05 27.15
C GLN A 17 -17.92 11.28 28.23
N GLU A 18 -17.66 10.29 29.05
CA GLU A 18 -16.55 10.33 30.00
C GLU A 18 -15.22 10.42 29.22
N VAL A 19 -14.59 11.59 29.26
CA VAL A 19 -13.35 11.88 28.53
C VAL A 19 -12.18 11.29 29.31
N LEU A 20 -11.43 10.39 28.66
CA LEU A 20 -10.27 9.71 29.26
C LEU A 20 -8.93 10.43 28.98
N TYR A 21 -8.88 11.31 27.98
CA TYR A 21 -7.68 12.10 27.69
C TYR A 21 -7.63 13.38 28.53
N GLY A 22 -6.41 13.89 28.73
CA GLY A 22 -6.15 15.00 29.64
C GLY A 22 -5.95 16.33 28.91
N GLU A 23 -5.23 17.22 29.61
CA GLU A 23 -5.03 18.61 29.20
C GLU A 23 -4.13 18.74 27.94
N GLN A 24 -3.08 17.92 27.81
CA GLN A 24 -2.19 18.00 26.65
C GLN A 24 -2.90 17.59 25.37
N THR A 25 -3.76 16.60 25.42
CA THR A 25 -4.62 16.22 24.29
C THR A 25 -5.57 17.34 23.90
N LYS A 26 -6.20 18.03 24.88
CA LYS A 26 -7.09 19.16 24.63
C LYS A 26 -6.35 20.30 23.93
N LEU A 27 -5.15 20.66 24.42
CA LEU A 27 -4.31 21.68 23.79
C LEU A 27 -3.90 21.27 22.35
N THR A 28 -3.61 19.99 22.12
CA THR A 28 -3.31 19.48 20.78
C THR A 28 -4.51 19.64 19.84
N LEU A 29 -5.71 19.33 20.33
CA LEU A 29 -6.96 19.51 19.56
C LEU A 29 -7.21 20.97 19.20
N GLU A 30 -6.99 21.89 20.13
CA GLU A 30 -7.17 23.32 19.90
C GLU A 30 -6.16 23.89 18.90
N ASN A 31 -4.92 23.43 18.94
CA ASN A 31 -3.82 24.05 18.22
C ASN A 31 -3.49 23.40 16.87
N MET A 32 -3.76 22.10 16.68
CA MET A 32 -3.18 21.33 15.58
C MET A 32 -4.20 20.50 14.78
N THR A 33 -5.51 20.68 14.97
CA THR A 33 -6.53 19.98 14.19
C THR A 33 -6.76 20.69 12.85
N PHE A 34 -6.44 20.02 11.71
CA PHE A 34 -6.65 20.63 10.38
C PHE A 34 -6.96 19.63 9.25
N SER A 35 -6.50 18.36 9.35
CA SER A 35 -6.59 17.43 8.21
C SER A 35 -7.85 16.55 8.23
N GLY A 36 -8.45 16.37 9.40
CA GLY A 36 -9.54 15.41 9.63
C GLY A 36 -9.09 13.95 9.74
N HIS A 37 -7.78 13.67 9.65
CA HIS A 37 -7.22 12.34 9.88
C HIS A 37 -6.95 12.13 11.36
N ARG A 38 -7.94 11.65 12.10
CA ARG A 38 -7.84 11.41 13.55
C ARG A 38 -7.08 10.11 13.83
N LEU A 39 -6.36 10.08 14.95
CA LEU A 39 -5.64 8.87 15.41
C LEU A 39 -6.58 7.66 15.55
N SER A 40 -7.84 7.88 15.94
CA SER A 40 -8.90 6.85 15.98
C SER A 40 -9.16 6.15 14.64
N ASN A 41 -8.79 6.76 13.51
CA ASN A 41 -8.89 6.13 12.18
C ASN A 41 -7.79 5.05 11.94
N TYR A 42 -6.82 4.93 12.85
CA TYR A 42 -5.67 4.04 12.75
C TYR A 42 -5.63 3.01 13.90
N PRO A 43 -6.64 2.14 14.04
CA PRO A 43 -6.76 1.24 15.17
C PRO A 43 -5.60 0.25 15.30
N THR A 44 -4.98 -0.15 14.17
CA THR A 44 -3.80 -1.02 14.18
C THR A 44 -2.58 -0.30 14.76
N PHE A 45 -2.40 0.99 14.46
CA PHE A 45 -1.33 1.78 15.08
C PHE A 45 -1.56 1.94 16.59
N ILE A 46 -2.78 2.28 17.02
CA ILE A 46 -3.12 2.39 18.45
C ILE A 46 -2.81 1.07 19.16
N LYS A 47 -3.26 -0.06 18.63
CA LYS A 47 -2.97 -1.40 19.17
C LYS A 47 -1.47 -1.63 19.35
N ASN A 48 -0.68 -1.29 18.36
CA ASN A 48 0.77 -1.50 18.38
C ASN A 48 1.48 -0.50 19.31
N ALA A 49 1.04 0.77 19.33
CA ALA A 49 1.57 1.78 20.26
C ALA A 49 1.31 1.40 21.72
N VAL A 50 0.11 0.96 22.07
CA VAL A 50 -0.16 0.49 23.44
C VAL A 50 0.55 -0.84 23.77
N THR A 51 0.89 -1.65 22.76
CA THR A 51 1.75 -2.83 22.95
C THR A 51 3.18 -2.43 23.29
N VAL A 52 3.73 -1.42 22.62
CA VAL A 52 5.04 -0.82 22.96
C VAL A 52 4.98 -0.26 24.39
N LYS A 53 3.97 0.54 24.74
CA LYS A 53 3.79 1.07 26.10
C LYS A 53 3.72 -0.02 27.16
N LYS A 54 3.04 -1.13 26.87
CA LYS A 54 2.98 -2.31 27.74
C LYS A 54 4.36 -2.95 27.93
N ALA A 55 5.14 -3.11 26.85
CA ALA A 55 6.51 -3.62 26.91
C ALA A 55 7.39 -2.71 27.78
N CYS A 56 7.30 -1.38 27.57
CA CYS A 56 8.02 -0.37 28.36
C CYS A 56 7.68 -0.46 29.84
N ALA A 57 6.40 -0.60 30.21
CA ALA A 57 5.99 -0.72 31.60
C ALA A 57 6.56 -1.99 32.26
N ILE A 58 6.57 -3.11 31.55
CA ILE A 58 7.16 -4.39 32.03
C ILE A 58 8.68 -4.23 32.19
N ALA A 59 9.36 -3.66 31.20
CA ALA A 59 10.80 -3.46 31.26
C ALA A 59 11.20 -2.51 32.40
N ASN A 60 10.47 -1.41 32.62
CA ASN A 60 10.71 -0.49 33.75
C ASN A 60 10.43 -1.15 35.10
N PHE A 61 9.46 -2.04 35.21
CA PHE A 61 9.26 -2.82 36.42
C PHE A 61 10.44 -3.77 36.71
N VAL A 62 10.93 -4.47 35.69
CA VAL A 62 12.10 -5.36 35.82
C VAL A 62 13.37 -4.56 36.19
N ALA A 63 13.51 -3.37 35.64
CA ALA A 63 14.61 -2.45 35.96
C ALA A 63 14.47 -1.83 37.37
N GLY A 64 13.33 -1.98 38.04
CA GLY A 64 13.09 -1.41 39.37
C GLY A 64 12.59 0.04 39.36
N ASN A 65 12.24 0.57 38.20
CA ASN A 65 11.79 1.96 38.01
C ASN A 65 10.29 2.12 38.28
N LEU A 66 9.49 1.08 38.13
CA LEU A 66 8.07 1.04 38.44
C LEU A 66 7.77 0.02 39.53
N THR A 67 6.74 0.29 40.33
CA THR A 67 6.20 -0.69 41.27
C THR A 67 5.39 -1.76 40.54
N ALA A 68 5.24 -2.94 41.16
CA ALA A 68 4.39 -4.03 40.62
C ALA A 68 2.94 -3.59 40.44
N GLU A 69 2.43 -2.69 41.28
CA GLU A 69 1.07 -2.15 41.19
C GLU A 69 0.92 -1.25 39.98
N GLN A 70 1.81 -0.29 39.78
CA GLN A 70 1.83 0.63 38.62
C GLN A 70 1.93 -0.14 37.32
N MET A 71 2.91 -1.04 37.19
CA MET A 71 3.07 -1.90 36.01
C MET A 71 1.81 -2.70 35.71
N THR A 72 1.19 -3.30 36.74
CA THR A 72 -0.04 -4.11 36.56
C THR A 72 -1.21 -3.24 36.06
N LYS A 73 -1.38 -2.04 36.62
CA LYS A 73 -2.41 -1.08 36.22
C LYS A 73 -2.22 -0.63 34.76
N ILE A 74 -1.00 -0.20 34.38
CA ILE A 74 -0.66 0.20 33.00
C ILE A 74 -0.91 -0.96 32.04
N ARG A 75 -0.42 -2.16 32.36
CA ARG A 75 -0.64 -3.36 31.53
C ARG A 75 -2.12 -3.64 31.28
N LYS A 76 -2.97 -3.58 32.31
CA LYS A 76 -4.41 -3.80 32.19
C LYS A 76 -5.08 -2.75 31.30
N ALA A 77 -4.68 -1.48 31.40
CA ALA A 77 -5.16 -0.42 30.54
C ALA A 77 -4.78 -0.68 29.08
N CYS A 78 -3.50 -1.01 28.82
CA CYS A 78 -3.02 -1.38 27.47
C CYS A 78 -3.75 -2.62 26.90
N ASP A 79 -4.04 -3.63 27.72
CA ASP A 79 -4.77 -4.84 27.30
C ASP A 79 -6.21 -4.53 26.85
N ARG A 80 -6.86 -3.52 27.42
CA ARG A 80 -8.20 -3.06 27.00
C ARG A 80 -8.12 -2.32 25.67
N LEU A 81 -7.21 -1.35 25.57
CA LEU A 81 -7.01 -0.54 24.37
C LEU A 81 -6.58 -1.40 23.17
N SER A 82 -5.75 -2.42 23.38
CA SER A 82 -5.30 -3.33 22.31
C SER A 82 -6.44 -4.17 21.71
N LYS A 83 -7.56 -4.32 22.42
CA LYS A 83 -8.79 -4.97 21.92
C LYS A 83 -9.70 -4.02 21.15
N GLY A 84 -9.31 -2.76 21.00
CA GLY A 84 -10.10 -1.73 20.33
C GLY A 84 -11.15 -1.05 21.21
N GLU A 85 -11.08 -1.22 22.54
CA GLU A 85 -11.91 -0.43 23.45
C GLU A 85 -11.47 1.04 23.43
N TYR A 86 -12.42 1.98 23.55
CA TYR A 86 -12.16 3.43 23.67
C TYR A 86 -11.44 4.08 22.48
N LEU A 87 -11.65 3.61 21.26
CA LEU A 87 -11.02 4.22 20.07
C LEU A 87 -11.42 5.69 19.88
N ASP A 88 -12.61 6.08 20.33
CA ASP A 88 -13.09 7.46 20.33
C ASP A 88 -12.26 8.41 21.21
N GLN A 89 -11.49 7.86 22.16
CA GLN A 89 -10.62 8.64 23.04
C GLN A 89 -9.27 9.05 22.40
N PHE A 90 -9.10 8.78 21.10
CA PHE A 90 -7.93 9.16 20.32
C PHE A 90 -8.30 10.16 19.18
N PRO A 91 -8.78 11.37 19.55
CA PRO A 91 -9.30 12.34 18.58
C PRO A 91 -8.25 13.21 17.90
N VAL A 92 -6.97 13.18 18.35
CA VAL A 92 -5.92 14.04 17.80
C VAL A 92 -5.69 13.82 16.31
N ASP A 93 -5.41 14.91 15.59
CA ASP A 93 -5.00 14.83 14.19
C ASP A 93 -3.62 14.17 14.09
N VAL A 94 -3.42 13.24 13.16
CA VAL A 94 -2.13 12.56 13.00
C VAL A 94 -1.10 13.38 12.25
N PHE A 95 -1.53 14.37 11.48
CA PHE A 95 -0.64 15.33 10.84
C PHE A 95 -0.51 16.56 11.71
N GLN A 96 0.55 16.59 12.52
CA GLN A 96 0.80 17.64 13.49
C GLN A 96 2.30 17.95 13.59
N GLY A 97 2.64 19.17 13.97
CA GLY A 97 4.02 19.55 14.25
C GLY A 97 4.55 18.91 15.54
N GLY A 98 5.88 18.96 15.75
CA GLY A 98 6.53 18.51 16.97
C GLY A 98 6.81 17.00 17.03
N GLY A 99 6.90 16.31 15.87
CA GLY A 99 7.32 14.92 15.78
C GLY A 99 6.44 13.95 16.57
N GLY A 100 5.11 14.09 16.46
CA GLY A 100 4.16 13.16 17.06
C GLY A 100 3.89 13.34 18.56
N ILE A 101 4.36 14.43 19.18
CA ILE A 101 4.18 14.64 20.63
C ILE A 101 2.71 14.56 21.07
N GLY A 102 1.76 15.13 20.30
CA GLY A 102 0.34 15.07 20.62
C GLY A 102 -0.22 13.66 20.54
N VAL A 103 0.26 12.82 19.61
CA VAL A 103 -0.09 11.40 19.52
C VAL A 103 0.40 10.65 20.76
N ASN A 104 1.68 10.84 21.14
CA ASN A 104 2.24 10.18 22.32
C ASN A 104 1.57 10.63 23.62
N MET A 105 1.29 11.93 23.77
CA MET A 105 0.59 12.44 24.97
C MET A 105 -0.85 11.94 25.05
N ASN A 106 -1.58 11.87 23.93
CA ASN A 106 -2.92 11.29 23.91
C ASN A 106 -2.92 9.82 24.38
N LEU A 107 -1.96 9.01 23.89
CA LEU A 107 -1.78 7.63 24.35
C LEU A 107 -1.48 7.58 25.86
N ASN A 108 -0.55 8.39 26.35
CA ASN A 108 -0.14 8.42 27.75
C ASN A 108 -1.28 8.80 28.68
N GLU A 109 -2.03 9.85 28.35
CA GLU A 109 -3.14 10.35 29.16
C GLU A 109 -4.30 9.34 29.25
N VAL A 110 -4.68 8.73 28.11
CA VAL A 110 -5.73 7.70 28.09
C VAL A 110 -5.30 6.46 28.89
N ILE A 111 -4.05 6.01 28.74
CA ILE A 111 -3.53 4.87 29.50
C ILE A 111 -3.50 5.19 31.00
N ALA A 112 -3.04 6.37 31.42
CA ALA A 112 -2.95 6.77 32.82
C ALA A 112 -4.34 6.85 33.46
N THR A 113 -5.31 7.46 32.76
CA THR A 113 -6.71 7.55 33.25
C THR A 113 -7.34 6.18 33.44
N LEU A 114 -7.16 5.27 32.48
CA LEU A 114 -7.65 3.89 32.57
C LEU A 114 -6.94 3.06 33.65
N ALA A 115 -5.65 3.36 33.89
CA ALA A 115 -4.87 2.73 34.96
C ALA A 115 -5.34 3.19 36.36
N GLY A 116 -5.83 4.43 36.48
CA GLY A 116 -6.39 4.99 37.67
C GLY A 116 -5.36 5.57 38.64
N GLU A 117 -5.78 5.80 39.88
CA GLU A 117 -5.01 6.48 40.92
C GLU A 117 -3.61 5.90 41.09
N GLY A 118 -2.59 6.79 41.23
CA GLY A 118 -1.18 6.45 41.43
C GLY A 118 -0.42 6.18 40.10
N VAL A 119 -1.03 6.43 38.92
CA VAL A 119 -0.38 6.35 37.62
C VAL A 119 -0.45 7.71 36.93
N ASP A 120 0.71 8.28 36.67
CA ASP A 120 0.87 9.56 35.97
C ASP A 120 1.26 9.31 34.52
N PRO A 121 0.75 10.09 33.53
CA PRO A 121 1.03 9.90 32.11
C PRO A 121 2.51 10.12 31.72
N VAL A 122 3.22 10.99 32.42
CA VAL A 122 4.63 11.33 32.11
C VAL A 122 5.59 10.52 32.99
N GLU A 123 5.39 10.56 34.30
CA GLU A 123 6.32 9.96 35.27
C GLU A 123 6.28 8.42 35.25
N HIS A 124 5.15 7.81 34.85
CA HIS A 124 4.97 6.36 34.89
C HIS A 124 4.72 5.74 33.52
N VAL A 125 3.74 6.25 32.72
CA VAL A 125 3.41 5.67 31.42
C VAL A 125 4.51 5.93 30.39
N ASN A 126 5.13 7.13 30.43
CA ASN A 126 6.22 7.53 29.51
C ASN A 126 7.61 7.31 30.08
N MET A 127 7.76 6.64 31.21
CA MET A 127 9.06 6.41 31.86
C MET A 127 10.06 5.72 30.93
N SER A 128 11.29 6.22 30.89
CA SER A 128 12.40 5.74 30.03
C SER A 128 12.13 5.82 28.53
N GLN A 129 11.24 6.71 28.09
CA GLN A 129 10.78 6.80 26.70
C GLN A 129 10.86 8.24 26.17
N SER A 130 11.04 8.35 24.88
CA SER A 130 10.78 9.57 24.09
C SER A 130 9.63 9.31 23.12
N THR A 131 8.98 10.37 22.63
CA THR A 131 8.02 10.26 21.54
C THR A 131 8.62 9.58 20.32
N SER A 132 9.86 9.96 19.96
CA SER A 132 10.54 9.44 18.77
C SER A 132 10.84 7.95 18.82
N ASP A 133 11.27 7.40 19.97
CA ASP A 133 11.55 5.96 20.03
C ASP A 133 10.27 5.10 20.15
N VAL A 134 9.25 5.59 20.86
CA VAL A 134 7.98 4.88 21.02
C VAL A 134 7.13 4.91 19.75
N CYS A 135 6.88 6.11 19.18
CA CYS A 135 6.03 6.25 18.00
C CYS A 135 6.69 5.64 16.78
N HIS A 136 8.00 5.84 16.58
CA HIS A 136 8.74 5.25 15.47
C HIS A 136 8.76 3.71 15.53
N THR A 137 8.96 3.14 16.73
CA THR A 137 8.84 1.69 16.93
C THR A 137 7.42 1.19 16.65
N ALA A 138 6.40 1.85 17.19
CA ALA A 138 5.00 1.48 16.96
C ALA A 138 4.61 1.57 15.47
N MET A 139 5.17 2.54 14.74
CA MET A 139 4.96 2.71 13.31
C MET A 139 5.53 1.54 12.53
N ARG A 140 6.78 1.15 12.79
CA ARG A 140 7.42 0.01 12.14
C ARG A 140 6.69 -1.31 12.41
N ILE A 141 6.28 -1.56 13.65
CA ILE A 141 5.46 -2.73 14.00
C ILE A 141 4.14 -2.72 13.21
N THR A 142 3.51 -1.56 13.06
CA THR A 142 2.25 -1.42 12.34
C THR A 142 2.40 -1.69 10.86
N ILE A 143 3.44 -1.17 10.24
CA ILE A 143 3.76 -1.39 8.83
C ILE A 143 4.08 -2.87 8.60
N ASP A 144 4.95 -3.48 9.42
CA ASP A 144 5.28 -4.91 9.34
C ASP A 144 4.02 -5.81 9.48
N GLU A 145 3.08 -5.46 10.35
CA GLU A 145 1.80 -6.17 10.48
C GLU A 145 0.94 -6.04 9.22
N LEU A 146 0.82 -4.82 8.67
CA LEU A 146 -0.02 -4.56 7.51
C LEU A 146 0.56 -5.15 6.22
N LEU A 147 1.89 -5.20 6.11
CA LEU A 147 2.57 -5.82 4.97
C LEU A 147 2.26 -7.32 4.83
N VAL A 148 1.99 -8.03 5.93
CA VAL A 148 1.60 -9.45 5.86
C VAL A 148 0.33 -9.63 5.02
N ALA A 149 -0.72 -8.85 5.27
CA ALA A 149 -1.97 -8.93 4.53
C ALA A 149 -1.82 -8.42 3.10
N PHE A 150 -0.98 -7.40 2.89
CA PHE A 150 -0.71 -6.86 1.56
C PHE A 150 0.03 -7.88 0.68
N LEU A 151 1.09 -8.50 1.18
CA LEU A 151 1.86 -9.53 0.46
C LEU A 151 1.00 -10.75 0.13
N ASP A 152 0.15 -11.19 1.04
CA ASP A 152 -0.80 -12.30 0.79
C ASP A 152 -1.79 -11.95 -0.34
N GLU A 153 -2.33 -10.74 -0.36
CA GLU A 153 -3.25 -10.33 -1.44
C GLU A 153 -2.51 -10.11 -2.77
N LEU A 154 -1.27 -9.63 -2.73
CA LEU A 154 -0.43 -9.47 -3.91
C LEU A 154 -0.09 -10.83 -4.54
N ASP A 155 0.25 -11.83 -3.71
CA ASP A 155 0.52 -13.20 -4.15
C ASP A 155 -0.71 -13.85 -4.81
N LYS A 156 -1.87 -13.76 -4.15
CA LYS A 156 -3.16 -14.21 -4.72
C LYS A 156 -3.50 -13.52 -6.04
N THR A 157 -3.15 -12.26 -6.18
CA THR A 157 -3.34 -11.51 -7.44
C THR A 157 -2.40 -12.03 -8.52
N GLY A 158 -1.14 -12.32 -8.17
CA GLY A 158 -0.16 -12.95 -9.05
C GLY A 158 -0.61 -14.32 -9.56
N ASP A 159 -1.16 -15.15 -8.67
CA ASP A 159 -1.70 -16.48 -9.01
C ASP A 159 -2.86 -16.39 -10.01
N VAL A 160 -3.80 -15.47 -9.80
CA VAL A 160 -4.93 -15.27 -10.76
C VAL A 160 -4.41 -14.81 -12.12
N LEU A 161 -3.43 -13.92 -12.15
CA LEU A 161 -2.81 -13.49 -13.41
C LEU A 161 -2.09 -14.64 -14.12
N ALA A 162 -1.36 -15.48 -13.40
CA ALA A 162 -0.69 -16.66 -13.95
C ALA A 162 -1.71 -17.67 -14.50
N ASN A 163 -2.81 -17.90 -13.78
CA ASN A 163 -3.89 -18.78 -14.24
C ASN A 163 -4.57 -18.24 -15.51
N LYS A 164 -4.81 -16.92 -15.61
CA LYS A 164 -5.35 -16.29 -16.84
C LYS A 164 -4.37 -16.36 -18.00
N ALA A 165 -3.08 -16.28 -17.75
CA ALA A 165 -2.06 -16.50 -18.79
C ALA A 165 -2.16 -17.89 -19.40
N VAL A 166 -2.35 -18.92 -18.57
CA VAL A 166 -2.52 -20.31 -19.01
C VAL A 166 -3.87 -20.51 -19.71
N GLU A 167 -4.97 -19.98 -19.14
CA GLU A 167 -6.31 -20.07 -19.70
C GLU A 167 -6.38 -19.50 -21.13
N PHE A 168 -5.64 -18.45 -21.40
CA PHE A 168 -5.67 -17.73 -22.69
C PHE A 168 -4.46 -18.02 -23.59
N ALA A 169 -3.63 -19.02 -23.24
CA ALA A 169 -2.36 -19.31 -23.92
C ALA A 169 -2.56 -19.68 -25.40
N ASP A 170 -3.60 -20.43 -25.71
CA ASP A 170 -3.83 -21.01 -27.04
C ASP A 170 -4.66 -20.09 -27.97
N VAL A 171 -5.06 -18.90 -27.48
CA VAL A 171 -5.78 -17.90 -28.29
C VAL A 171 -4.82 -16.86 -28.79
N ASP A 172 -4.66 -16.82 -30.13
CA ASP A 172 -3.85 -15.79 -30.80
C ASP A 172 -4.61 -14.46 -30.92
N THR A 173 -3.92 -13.37 -30.68
CA THR A 173 -4.34 -12.00 -30.98
C THR A 173 -3.20 -11.21 -31.62
N ILE A 174 -3.29 -9.88 -31.66
CA ILE A 174 -2.29 -8.99 -32.24
C ILE A 174 -1.50 -8.25 -31.14
N ALA A 175 -0.18 -8.28 -31.25
CA ALA A 175 0.65 -7.35 -30.49
C ALA A 175 0.55 -5.95 -31.10
N ARG A 176 0.58 -4.92 -30.25
CA ARG A 176 0.64 -3.51 -30.68
C ARG A 176 1.83 -2.83 -30.06
N THR A 177 2.57 -2.09 -30.91
CA THR A 177 3.68 -1.23 -30.48
C THR A 177 3.41 0.18 -30.98
N CYS A 178 3.58 1.20 -30.12
CA CYS A 178 3.16 2.57 -30.44
C CYS A 178 1.69 2.67 -30.88
N PHE A 179 0.82 1.81 -30.37
CA PHE A 179 -0.57 1.60 -30.79
C PHE A 179 -0.77 1.24 -32.28
N GLN A 180 0.30 0.80 -32.95
CA GLN A 180 0.22 0.29 -34.32
C GLN A 180 0.23 -1.24 -34.32
N ASP A 181 -0.39 -1.82 -35.34
CA ASP A 181 -0.45 -3.26 -35.56
C ASP A 181 0.95 -3.87 -35.67
N GLY A 182 1.16 -4.97 -34.97
CA GLY A 182 2.41 -5.72 -34.90
C GLY A 182 2.24 -7.18 -35.33
N MET A 183 2.96 -8.06 -34.64
CA MET A 183 2.95 -9.50 -34.88
C MET A 183 1.82 -10.22 -34.12
N ARG A 184 1.62 -11.51 -34.39
CA ARG A 184 0.82 -12.39 -33.53
C ARG A 184 1.45 -12.54 -32.17
N ILE A 185 0.57 -12.65 -31.18
CA ILE A 185 0.93 -12.94 -29.80
C ILE A 185 -0.21 -13.70 -29.13
N SER A 186 0.09 -14.53 -28.15
CA SER A 186 -0.92 -15.13 -27.28
C SER A 186 -1.69 -14.06 -26.51
N ALA A 187 -3.02 -14.20 -26.42
CA ALA A 187 -3.86 -13.34 -25.59
C ALA A 187 -3.49 -13.45 -24.08
N GLY A 188 -2.86 -14.55 -23.67
CA GLY A 188 -2.35 -14.74 -22.32
C GLY A 188 -1.10 -13.90 -21.97
N ALA A 189 -0.36 -13.39 -22.97
CA ALA A 189 0.96 -12.78 -22.78
C ALA A 189 0.93 -11.55 -21.86
N VAL A 190 -0.12 -10.74 -21.88
CA VAL A 190 -0.24 -9.56 -21.00
C VAL A 190 -0.38 -9.96 -19.54
N PHE A 191 -1.06 -11.06 -19.28
CA PHE A 191 -1.26 -11.60 -17.92
C PHE A 191 0.03 -12.26 -17.41
N GLU A 192 0.72 -13.04 -18.25
CA GLU A 192 2.01 -13.67 -17.93
C GLU A 192 3.08 -12.63 -17.56
N ALA A 193 3.24 -11.60 -18.38
CA ALA A 193 4.20 -10.52 -18.14
C ALA A 193 3.91 -9.80 -16.82
N THR A 194 2.63 -9.57 -16.52
CA THR A 194 2.21 -8.91 -15.28
C THR A 194 2.41 -9.81 -14.06
N ALA A 195 2.07 -11.11 -14.14
CA ALA A 195 2.33 -12.09 -13.08
C ALA A 195 3.82 -12.15 -12.72
N SER A 196 4.70 -12.16 -13.72
CA SER A 196 6.14 -12.14 -13.53
C SER A 196 6.61 -10.86 -12.84
N ALA A 197 6.05 -9.70 -13.19
CA ALA A 197 6.36 -8.43 -12.53
C ALA A 197 5.89 -8.42 -11.08
N VAL A 198 4.69 -8.90 -10.79
CA VAL A 198 4.12 -9.03 -9.44
C VAL A 198 5.04 -9.89 -8.57
N LYS A 199 5.46 -11.06 -9.04
CA LYS A 199 6.37 -11.95 -8.30
C LYS A 199 7.69 -11.27 -7.93
N ARG A 200 8.29 -10.51 -8.86
CA ARG A 200 9.52 -9.76 -8.57
C ARG A 200 9.30 -8.68 -7.50
N ARG A 201 8.16 -7.98 -7.55
CA ARG A 201 7.86 -6.92 -6.58
C ARG A 201 7.50 -7.49 -5.21
N HIS A 202 6.76 -8.61 -5.17
CA HIS A 202 6.51 -9.34 -3.92
C HIS A 202 7.83 -9.64 -3.19
N ASN A 203 8.82 -10.22 -3.87
CA ASN A 203 10.11 -10.56 -3.28
C ASN A 203 10.88 -9.32 -2.81
N ASN A 204 10.85 -8.22 -3.59
CA ASN A 204 11.52 -6.99 -3.20
C ASN A 204 10.86 -6.34 -1.98
N LEU A 205 9.52 -6.24 -1.98
CA LEU A 205 8.78 -5.67 -0.86
C LEU A 205 8.96 -6.50 0.41
N SER A 206 8.97 -7.83 0.32
CA SER A 206 9.27 -8.71 1.46
C SER A 206 10.64 -8.39 2.05
N ARG A 207 11.67 -8.22 1.21
CA ARG A 207 13.04 -7.90 1.66
C ARG A 207 13.13 -6.56 2.36
N VAL A 208 12.58 -5.48 1.77
CA VAL A 208 12.62 -4.16 2.41
C VAL A 208 11.69 -4.09 3.62
N GLY A 209 10.60 -4.86 3.62
CA GLY A 209 9.68 -4.97 4.75
C GLY A 209 10.31 -5.62 5.99
N ASP A 210 11.30 -6.50 5.82
CA ASP A 210 12.01 -7.11 6.94
C ASP A 210 12.78 -6.06 7.78
N GLU A 211 13.16 -4.93 7.19
CA GLU A 211 13.83 -3.82 7.87
C GLU A 211 12.92 -3.11 8.89
N MET A 212 11.60 -3.26 8.78
CA MET A 212 10.64 -2.77 9.79
C MET A 212 10.81 -3.44 11.16
N ARG A 213 11.66 -4.44 11.29
CA ARG A 213 11.99 -5.08 12.57
C ARG A 213 13.24 -4.51 13.22
N ASN A 214 13.90 -3.55 12.57
CA ASN A 214 14.96 -2.74 13.15
C ASN A 214 14.33 -1.54 13.83
N VAL A 215 14.51 -1.41 15.14
CA VAL A 215 13.84 -0.39 15.96
C VAL A 215 14.81 0.35 16.85
N ASN A 216 14.42 1.53 17.34
CA ASN A 216 15.23 2.38 18.20
C ASN A 216 14.71 2.49 19.64
N ILE A 217 13.73 1.68 20.05
CA ILE A 217 13.14 1.70 21.40
C ILE A 217 14.23 1.56 22.49
N GLY A 218 14.16 2.42 23.50
CA GLY A 218 15.13 2.45 24.60
C GLY A 218 16.34 3.35 24.36
N TRP A 219 16.42 3.98 23.19
CA TRP A 219 17.53 4.89 22.85
C TRP A 219 17.10 6.35 22.78
N THR A 220 15.88 6.62 23.17
CA THR A 220 15.30 7.96 23.42
C THR A 220 15.32 8.89 22.20
N VAL A 221 15.45 10.21 22.42
CA VAL A 221 15.09 11.21 21.39
C VAL A 221 16.02 11.24 20.19
N VAL A 222 17.34 11.12 20.40
CA VAL A 222 18.36 11.24 19.34
C VAL A 222 19.23 9.98 19.19
N GLY A 223 18.84 8.88 19.79
CA GLY A 223 19.63 7.65 19.74
C GLY A 223 20.74 7.57 20.81
N SER A 224 20.77 8.51 21.76
CA SER A 224 21.81 8.55 22.82
C SER A 224 21.54 7.60 23.99
N GLY A 225 20.29 7.20 24.19
CA GLY A 225 19.83 6.42 25.33
C GLY A 225 19.79 7.21 26.65
N GLU A 226 20.03 8.52 26.63
CA GLU A 226 19.91 9.35 27.83
C GLU A 226 18.46 9.37 28.33
N GLY A 227 18.25 9.20 29.64
CA GLY A 227 16.92 9.10 30.25
C GLY A 227 16.34 7.68 30.27
N ALA A 228 17.02 6.68 29.69
CA ALA A 228 16.71 5.26 29.82
C ALA A 228 17.94 4.52 30.39
N ASP A 229 17.77 3.78 31.47
CA ASP A 229 18.87 3.06 32.10
C ASP A 229 19.21 1.74 31.38
N ASP A 230 20.40 1.19 31.69
CA ASP A 230 20.86 -0.04 31.06
C ASP A 230 19.97 -1.25 31.42
N ALA A 231 19.43 -1.29 32.63
CA ALA A 231 18.58 -2.39 33.07
C ALA A 231 17.27 -2.43 32.27
N TYR A 232 16.69 -1.27 31.97
CA TYR A 232 15.53 -1.15 31.08
C TYR A 232 15.88 -1.61 29.65
N ARG A 233 17.01 -1.11 29.09
CA ARG A 233 17.42 -1.50 27.72
C ARG A 233 17.67 -3.00 27.57
N GLN A 234 18.21 -3.67 28.56
CA GLN A 234 18.45 -5.12 28.53
C GLN A 234 17.17 -5.95 28.37
N VAL A 235 16.01 -5.41 28.71
CA VAL A 235 14.73 -6.14 28.76
C VAL A 235 13.77 -5.76 27.64
N ILE A 236 13.77 -4.51 27.20
CA ILE A 236 12.72 -3.95 26.35
C ILE A 236 12.51 -4.69 25.03
N LEU A 237 13.58 -5.05 24.30
CA LEU A 237 13.45 -5.77 23.02
C LEU A 237 12.90 -7.19 23.21
N GLU A 238 13.33 -7.89 24.24
CA GLU A 238 12.84 -9.23 24.54
C GLU A 238 11.35 -9.20 24.87
N GLU A 239 10.92 -8.25 25.72
CA GLU A 239 9.51 -8.10 26.07
C GLU A 239 8.66 -7.68 24.86
N LEU A 240 9.15 -6.76 24.02
CA LEU A 240 8.48 -6.39 22.79
C LEU A 240 8.32 -7.59 21.85
N SER A 241 9.37 -8.37 21.66
CA SER A 241 9.35 -9.59 20.83
C SER A 241 8.39 -10.65 21.37
N LYS A 242 8.32 -10.84 22.70
CA LYS A 242 7.35 -11.75 23.35
C LYS A 242 5.90 -11.29 23.12
N LEU A 243 5.62 -9.99 23.26
CA LEU A 243 4.26 -9.47 23.14
C LEU A 243 3.74 -9.47 21.71
N THR A 244 4.62 -9.27 20.74
CA THR A 244 4.26 -9.21 19.31
C THR A 244 4.36 -10.56 18.60
N GLY A 245 5.11 -11.51 19.17
CA GLY A 245 5.43 -12.79 18.55
C GLY A 245 6.42 -12.69 17.39
N LYS A 246 7.11 -11.56 17.24
CA LYS A 246 8.09 -11.30 16.17
C LYS A 246 9.43 -10.87 16.77
N PRO A 247 10.58 -11.27 16.17
CA PRO A 247 11.88 -10.82 16.61
C PRO A 247 12.11 -9.37 16.18
N PHE A 248 12.46 -8.51 17.13
CA PHE A 248 12.94 -7.15 16.87
C PHE A 248 14.39 -7.02 17.28
N ILE A 249 15.14 -6.20 16.57
CA ILE A 249 16.53 -5.87 16.89
C ILE A 249 16.70 -4.35 16.88
N TRP A 250 17.73 -3.86 17.54
CA TRP A 250 18.10 -2.46 17.40
C TRP A 250 18.74 -2.19 16.05
N ASN A 251 18.52 -0.98 15.53
CA ASN A 251 19.30 -0.48 14.42
C ASN A 251 20.80 -0.56 14.74
N GLU A 252 21.62 -0.78 13.72
CA GLU A 252 23.08 -0.86 13.88
C GLU A 252 23.67 0.47 14.39
N ASP A 253 23.19 1.59 13.87
CA ASP A 253 23.49 2.95 14.34
C ASP A 253 22.18 3.63 14.78
N LEU A 254 22.13 4.01 16.04
CA LEU A 254 20.93 4.60 16.65
C LEU A 254 20.83 6.12 16.46
N TYR A 255 21.96 6.79 16.17
CA TYR A 255 21.96 8.18 15.73
C TYR A 255 21.46 8.29 14.29
N ASP A 256 21.80 7.32 13.43
CA ASP A 256 21.28 7.18 12.09
C ASP A 256 19.75 6.96 12.14
N ALA A 257 19.29 5.99 12.92
CA ALA A 257 17.87 5.67 13.10
C ALA A 257 16.98 6.84 13.58
N ALA A 258 17.56 7.82 14.26
CA ALA A 258 16.85 9.03 14.68
C ALA A 258 16.75 10.09 13.58
N GLN A 259 17.59 10.02 12.54
CA GLN A 259 17.77 11.07 11.54
C GLN A 259 17.27 10.66 10.15
N TYR A 260 17.38 9.38 9.79
CA TYR A 260 17.15 8.91 8.43
C TYR A 260 16.11 7.77 8.38
N PRO A 261 14.82 8.08 8.22
CA PRO A 261 13.75 7.09 8.07
C PRO A 261 13.60 6.61 6.62
N ASP A 262 14.72 6.33 5.95
CA ASP A 262 14.75 5.90 4.54
C ASP A 262 14.24 4.46 4.36
N ASP A 263 14.26 3.63 5.39
CA ASP A 263 13.60 2.34 5.45
C ASP A 263 12.08 2.45 5.17
N LEU A 264 11.40 3.46 5.70
CA LEU A 264 9.99 3.74 5.38
C LEU A 264 9.81 4.19 3.94
N ALA A 265 10.75 4.99 3.43
CA ALA A 265 10.73 5.46 2.06
C ALA A 265 10.98 4.33 1.06
N ASP A 266 11.83 3.35 1.37
CA ASP A 266 12.07 2.16 0.57
C ASP A 266 10.81 1.29 0.46
N VAL A 267 10.11 1.03 1.57
CA VAL A 267 8.82 0.33 1.54
C VAL A 267 7.80 1.10 0.69
N SER A 268 7.73 2.42 0.84
CA SER A 268 6.83 3.28 0.06
C SER A 268 7.14 3.22 -1.43
N ALA A 269 8.41 3.28 -1.82
CA ALA A 269 8.85 3.18 -3.22
C ALA A 269 8.46 1.84 -3.86
N GLU A 270 8.60 0.72 -3.14
CA GLU A 270 8.17 -0.59 -3.65
C GLU A 270 6.64 -0.66 -3.82
N ILE A 271 5.87 -0.13 -2.87
CA ILE A 271 4.40 -0.06 -2.98
C ILE A 271 3.99 0.80 -4.17
N ARG A 272 4.65 1.94 -4.41
CA ARG A 272 4.43 2.80 -5.58
C ARG A 272 4.71 2.05 -6.88
N ILE A 273 5.81 1.31 -6.97
CA ILE A 273 6.13 0.52 -8.18
C ILE A 273 5.05 -0.54 -8.44
N ILE A 274 4.56 -1.20 -7.40
CA ILE A 274 3.44 -2.15 -7.51
C ILE A 274 2.18 -1.44 -8.01
N ALA A 275 1.86 -0.28 -7.46
CA ALA A 275 0.72 0.53 -7.88
C ALA A 275 0.80 0.93 -9.35
N GLU A 276 1.99 1.30 -9.85
CA GLU A 276 2.22 1.63 -11.28
C GLU A 276 2.03 0.41 -12.19
N ILE A 277 2.51 -0.77 -11.79
CA ILE A 277 2.29 -2.02 -12.53
C ILE A 277 0.80 -2.33 -12.63
N MET A 278 0.06 -2.22 -11.53
CA MET A 278 -1.38 -2.45 -11.52
C MET A 278 -2.16 -1.38 -12.28
N SER A 279 -1.70 -0.14 -12.25
CA SER A 279 -2.26 0.96 -13.05
C SER A 279 -2.06 0.69 -14.56
N LYS A 280 -0.86 0.25 -14.94
CA LYS A 280 -0.57 -0.14 -16.34
C LYS A 280 -1.48 -1.27 -16.80
N LEU A 281 -1.57 -2.36 -16.04
CA LEU A 281 -2.50 -3.46 -16.33
C LEU A 281 -3.93 -2.96 -16.47
N SER A 282 -4.39 -2.13 -15.53
CA SER A 282 -5.75 -1.60 -15.54
C SER A 282 -6.05 -0.73 -16.76
N ARG A 283 -5.06 0.03 -17.25
CA ARG A 283 -5.19 0.80 -18.50
C ARG A 283 -5.27 -0.12 -19.71
N ASP A 284 -4.48 -1.19 -19.75
CA ASP A 284 -4.57 -2.20 -20.82
C ASP A 284 -5.93 -2.90 -20.82
N LEU A 285 -6.43 -3.32 -19.66
CA LEU A 285 -7.74 -3.94 -19.53
C LEU A 285 -8.86 -3.03 -20.04
N ARG A 286 -8.78 -1.71 -19.73
CA ARG A 286 -9.75 -0.72 -20.25
C ARG A 286 -9.68 -0.60 -21.77
N LEU A 287 -8.49 -0.61 -22.34
CA LEU A 287 -8.28 -0.49 -23.77
C LEU A 287 -8.75 -1.74 -24.51
N LEU A 288 -8.33 -2.92 -24.04
CA LEU A 288 -8.68 -4.21 -24.64
C LEU A 288 -10.19 -4.52 -24.53
N SER A 289 -10.88 -4.00 -23.52
CA SER A 289 -12.34 -4.15 -23.36
C SER A 289 -13.15 -3.01 -23.97
N SER A 290 -12.53 -2.08 -24.67
CA SER A 290 -13.21 -0.92 -25.25
C SER A 290 -14.14 -1.32 -26.41
N GLY A 291 -15.26 -0.64 -26.57
CA GLY A 291 -16.17 -0.90 -27.65
C GLY A 291 -17.62 -1.08 -27.16
N PRO A 292 -18.40 -2.01 -27.75
CA PRO A 292 -18.01 -3.20 -28.54
C PRO A 292 -17.73 -2.97 -30.02
N GLU A 293 -18.32 -1.95 -30.68
CA GLU A 293 -18.21 -1.81 -32.12
C GLU A 293 -17.03 -0.94 -32.59
N THR A 294 -16.70 0.10 -31.83
CA THR A 294 -15.71 1.12 -32.19
C THR A 294 -14.44 1.06 -31.34
N GLY A 295 -14.25 0.00 -30.58
CA GLY A 295 -13.07 -0.27 -29.77
C GLY A 295 -12.41 -1.60 -30.12
N PHE A 296 -11.51 -2.07 -29.23
CA PHE A 296 -10.75 -3.30 -29.48
C PHE A 296 -11.60 -4.55 -29.21
N ASP A 297 -12.38 -4.55 -28.14
CA ASP A 297 -13.30 -5.64 -27.80
C ASP A 297 -12.65 -7.04 -27.77
N GLU A 298 -11.37 -7.12 -27.38
CA GLU A 298 -10.62 -8.39 -27.30
C GLU A 298 -10.90 -9.16 -26.01
N ILE A 299 -11.26 -8.43 -24.93
CA ILE A 299 -11.63 -9.01 -23.64
C ILE A 299 -12.99 -8.50 -23.19
N ILE A 300 -13.67 -9.33 -22.40
CA ILE A 300 -14.96 -9.03 -21.80
C ILE A 300 -14.76 -8.97 -20.29
N LEU A 301 -14.99 -7.79 -19.70
CA LEU A 301 -14.94 -7.59 -18.26
C LEU A 301 -16.26 -7.95 -17.57
N PRO A 302 -16.24 -8.41 -16.31
CA PRO A 302 -17.45 -8.63 -15.53
C PRO A 302 -18.29 -7.36 -15.41
N ASN A 303 -19.59 -7.49 -15.62
CA ASN A 303 -20.55 -6.40 -15.37
C ASN A 303 -20.89 -6.35 -13.88
N VAL A 304 -20.27 -5.44 -13.14
CA VAL A 304 -20.43 -5.32 -11.68
C VAL A 304 -21.50 -4.30 -11.26
N GLN A 305 -21.84 -3.37 -12.16
CA GLN A 305 -22.88 -2.36 -11.96
C GLN A 305 -23.30 -1.71 -13.28
N LYS A 306 -24.39 -0.94 -13.27
CA LYS A 306 -24.79 -0.15 -14.43
C LYS A 306 -23.69 0.86 -14.78
N GLY A 307 -23.29 0.88 -16.06
CA GLY A 307 -22.22 1.78 -16.53
C GLY A 307 -22.69 3.20 -16.80
N SER A 308 -24.00 3.43 -16.90
CA SER A 308 -24.57 4.74 -17.17
C SER A 308 -26.01 4.84 -16.69
N SER A 309 -26.38 6.03 -16.18
CA SER A 309 -27.79 6.39 -15.95
C SER A 309 -28.48 6.89 -17.23
N PHE A 310 -27.71 7.17 -18.27
CA PHE A 310 -28.19 7.75 -19.54
C PHE A 310 -28.19 6.72 -20.69
N PHE A 311 -27.17 5.85 -20.77
CA PHE A 311 -27.04 4.85 -21.83
C PHE A 311 -27.41 3.45 -21.32
N PRO A 312 -28.62 2.91 -21.65
CA PRO A 312 -28.99 1.55 -21.29
C PRO A 312 -28.02 0.51 -21.91
N GLY A 313 -27.60 -0.48 -21.11
CA GLY A 313 -26.71 -1.55 -21.56
C GLY A 313 -25.22 -1.20 -21.58
N LYS A 314 -24.83 0.04 -21.32
CA LYS A 314 -23.41 0.41 -21.25
C LYS A 314 -22.75 -0.22 -20.02
N VAL A 315 -21.60 -0.88 -20.21
CA VAL A 315 -20.74 -1.42 -19.16
C VAL A 315 -19.44 -0.62 -19.13
N ASN A 316 -19.09 -0.05 -17.99
CA ASN A 316 -17.83 0.66 -17.80
C ASN A 316 -16.82 -0.21 -17.06
N PRO A 317 -15.51 -0.08 -17.33
CA PRO A 317 -14.44 -0.80 -16.63
C PRO A 317 -14.14 -0.17 -15.25
N VAL A 318 -15.17 -0.03 -14.39
CA VAL A 318 -15.10 0.74 -13.13
C VAL A 318 -14.08 0.19 -12.14
N ILE A 319 -13.85 -1.13 -12.11
CA ILE A 319 -12.86 -1.74 -11.20
C ILE A 319 -11.42 -1.40 -11.64
N PRO A 320 -11.03 -1.57 -12.91
CA PRO A 320 -9.75 -1.02 -13.40
C PRO A 320 -9.58 0.48 -13.17
N GLU A 321 -10.64 1.27 -13.35
CA GLU A 321 -10.62 2.72 -13.08
C GLU A 321 -10.36 3.03 -11.61
N THR A 322 -10.97 2.27 -10.69
CA THR A 322 -10.73 2.38 -9.25
C THR A 322 -9.27 2.07 -8.90
N MET A 323 -8.67 1.05 -9.53
CA MET A 323 -7.26 0.72 -9.33
C MET A 323 -6.34 1.86 -9.80
N ILE A 324 -6.65 2.47 -10.94
CA ILE A 324 -5.88 3.62 -11.46
C ILE A 324 -5.97 4.81 -10.48
N GLN A 325 -7.15 5.11 -9.94
CA GLN A 325 -7.29 6.17 -8.93
C GLN A 325 -6.50 5.89 -7.67
N CYS A 326 -6.54 4.64 -7.18
CA CYS A 326 -5.74 4.21 -6.05
C CYS A 326 -4.24 4.44 -6.31
N ALA A 327 -3.74 4.03 -7.48
CA ALA A 327 -2.35 4.22 -7.86
C ALA A 327 -1.93 5.69 -7.90
N MET A 328 -2.80 6.59 -8.37
CA MET A 328 -2.54 8.03 -8.38
C MET A 328 -2.41 8.60 -6.95
N ILE A 329 -3.26 8.14 -6.02
CA ILE A 329 -3.19 8.56 -4.60
C ILE A 329 -1.87 8.07 -3.99
N VAL A 330 -1.53 6.80 -4.20
CA VAL A 330 -0.27 6.21 -3.69
C VAL A 330 0.95 6.95 -4.23
N GLN A 331 0.97 7.31 -5.51
CA GLN A 331 2.04 8.09 -6.12
C GLN A 331 2.18 9.48 -5.49
N GLY A 332 1.06 10.16 -5.23
CA GLY A 332 1.06 11.45 -4.55
C GLY A 332 1.62 11.37 -3.13
N ASN A 333 1.17 10.39 -2.35
CA ASN A 333 1.64 10.15 -0.98
C ASN A 333 3.12 9.74 -0.96
N ASP A 334 3.57 8.89 -1.88
CA ASP A 334 4.99 8.51 -1.98
C ASP A 334 5.88 9.73 -2.24
N SER A 335 5.45 10.67 -3.08
CA SER A 335 6.21 11.91 -3.31
C SER A 335 6.41 12.73 -2.03
N VAL A 336 5.41 12.76 -1.15
CA VAL A 336 5.53 13.40 0.17
C VAL A 336 6.49 12.61 1.06
N ILE A 337 6.34 11.28 1.14
CA ILE A 337 7.18 10.40 1.95
C ILE A 337 8.67 10.56 1.56
N GLN A 338 8.98 10.51 0.27
CA GLN A 338 10.36 10.69 -0.22
C GLN A 338 10.93 12.07 0.14
N SER A 339 10.09 13.12 0.12
CA SER A 339 10.51 14.47 0.49
C SER A 339 10.84 14.61 1.97
N CYS A 340 10.18 13.83 2.83
CA CYS A 340 10.40 13.87 4.28
C CYS A 340 11.78 13.32 4.68
N VAL A 341 12.38 12.40 3.91
CA VAL A 341 13.71 11.85 4.20
C VAL A 341 14.75 12.95 4.33
N GLY A 342 14.75 13.90 3.39
CA GLY A 342 15.70 15.03 3.39
C GLY A 342 15.26 16.26 4.19
N ALA A 343 14.10 16.21 4.86
CA ALA A 343 13.54 17.35 5.60
C ALA A 343 13.86 17.33 7.10
N GLY A 344 14.61 16.33 7.57
CA GLY A 344 15.04 16.22 8.97
C GLY A 344 15.92 17.38 9.44
N GLU A 345 16.01 17.54 10.74
CA GLU A 345 16.91 18.49 11.40
C GLU A 345 18.26 17.83 11.71
N ILE A 346 19.20 18.55 12.32
CA ILE A 346 20.60 18.12 12.52
C ILE A 346 20.69 16.74 13.24
N HIS A 347 19.80 16.46 14.20
CA HIS A 347 19.88 15.27 15.07
C HIS A 347 18.63 14.40 15.08
N ILE A 348 17.55 14.78 14.36
CA ILE A 348 16.29 14.05 14.36
C ILE A 348 15.49 14.34 13.09
N ASN A 349 14.72 13.38 12.63
CA ASN A 349 13.70 13.60 11.62
C ASN A 349 12.30 13.70 12.27
N LEU A 350 11.75 14.91 12.30
CA LEU A 350 10.44 15.20 12.90
C LEU A 350 9.26 14.80 11.99
N TRP A 351 9.53 14.36 10.76
CA TRP A 351 8.50 14.07 9.75
C TRP A 351 8.18 12.57 9.64
N GLU A 352 8.83 11.73 10.44
CA GLU A 352 8.67 10.28 10.38
C GLU A 352 7.22 9.83 10.63
N ASP A 353 6.50 10.45 11.58
CA ASP A 353 5.09 10.15 11.82
C ASP A 353 4.23 10.41 10.58
N MET A 354 4.47 11.53 9.90
CA MET A 354 3.77 11.85 8.64
C MET A 354 4.05 10.80 7.57
N MET A 355 5.31 10.38 7.41
CA MET A 355 5.68 9.30 6.49
C MET A 355 4.92 8.01 6.82
N GLY A 356 4.92 7.63 8.08
CA GLY A 356 4.30 6.40 8.55
C GLY A 356 2.78 6.37 8.34
N PHE A 357 2.05 7.42 8.70
CA PHE A 357 0.60 7.47 8.50
C PHE A 357 0.21 7.49 7.03
N LEU A 358 0.97 8.17 6.16
CA LEU A 358 0.76 8.11 4.71
C LEU A 358 1.05 6.70 4.16
N LEU A 359 2.08 6.04 4.66
CA LEU A 359 2.44 4.68 4.25
C LEU A 359 1.39 3.66 4.71
N ILE A 360 0.86 3.75 5.94
CA ILE A 360 -0.27 2.94 6.42
C ILE A 360 -1.48 3.10 5.50
N ASN A 361 -1.79 4.33 5.09
CA ASN A 361 -2.87 4.58 4.14
C ASN A 361 -2.60 3.92 2.78
N ASN A 362 -1.39 4.06 2.24
CA ASN A 362 -1.01 3.45 0.97
C ASN A 362 -1.13 1.93 0.99
N ILE A 363 -0.62 1.26 2.04
CA ILE A 363 -0.75 -0.18 2.22
C ILE A 363 -2.22 -0.59 2.26
N SER A 364 -3.03 0.11 3.06
CA SER A 364 -4.46 -0.18 3.23
C SER A 364 -5.25 0.02 1.94
N TYR A 365 -4.99 1.10 1.20
CA TYR A 365 -5.65 1.37 -0.08
C TYR A 365 -5.28 0.33 -1.12
N MET A 366 -3.99 0.02 -1.27
CA MET A 366 -3.51 -0.96 -2.24
C MET A 366 -4.00 -2.37 -1.93
N THR A 367 -4.01 -2.80 -0.66
CA THR A 367 -4.53 -4.11 -0.27
C THR A 367 -5.99 -4.27 -0.71
N ARG A 368 -6.83 -3.25 -0.43
CA ARG A 368 -8.24 -3.27 -0.80
C ARG A 368 -8.45 -3.16 -2.31
N ALA A 369 -7.69 -2.31 -2.99
CA ALA A 369 -7.80 -2.15 -4.44
C ALA A 369 -7.35 -3.41 -5.20
N LEU A 370 -6.29 -4.09 -4.75
CA LEU A 370 -5.86 -5.39 -5.29
C LEU A 370 -6.95 -6.44 -5.10
N HIS A 371 -7.55 -6.52 -3.91
CA HIS A 371 -8.65 -7.44 -3.65
C HIS A 371 -9.85 -7.18 -4.58
N LEU A 372 -10.23 -5.92 -4.77
CA LEU A 372 -11.31 -5.55 -5.69
C LEU A 372 -10.95 -5.91 -7.14
N LEU A 373 -9.74 -5.57 -7.60
CA LEU A 373 -9.28 -5.89 -8.95
C LEU A 373 -9.29 -7.40 -9.19
N ARG A 374 -8.73 -8.18 -8.27
CA ARG A 374 -8.72 -9.63 -8.36
C ARG A 374 -10.11 -10.22 -8.39
N LYS A 375 -10.95 -9.94 -7.38
CA LYS A 375 -12.26 -10.58 -7.17
C LYS A 375 -13.35 -10.11 -8.13
N ARG A 376 -13.34 -8.83 -8.49
CA ARG A 376 -14.42 -8.21 -9.26
C ARG A 376 -14.07 -7.97 -10.72
N CYS A 377 -12.82 -8.23 -11.11
CA CYS A 377 -12.37 -8.06 -12.49
C CYS A 377 -11.60 -9.29 -12.99
N LEU A 378 -10.37 -9.54 -12.49
CA LEU A 378 -9.45 -10.52 -13.07
C LEU A 378 -10.00 -11.94 -13.09
N GLU A 379 -10.62 -12.44 -12.02
CA GLU A 379 -11.18 -13.79 -11.94
C GLU A 379 -12.28 -14.02 -12.99
N GLY A 380 -13.02 -12.99 -13.38
CA GLY A 380 -14.15 -13.08 -14.30
C GLY A 380 -13.89 -12.62 -15.74
N ILE A 381 -12.64 -12.23 -16.09
CA ILE A 381 -12.30 -11.85 -17.47
C ILE A 381 -12.48 -13.03 -18.42
N LYS A 382 -13.06 -12.75 -19.60
CA LYS A 382 -13.19 -13.69 -20.73
C LYS A 382 -12.59 -13.05 -21.98
N LEU A 383 -12.23 -13.88 -22.96
CA LEU A 383 -11.83 -13.41 -24.28
C LEU A 383 -13.05 -13.30 -25.22
N ASN A 384 -12.98 -12.34 -26.14
CA ASN A 384 -13.75 -12.33 -27.36
C ASN A 384 -12.90 -12.99 -28.46
N GLU A 385 -12.96 -14.34 -28.52
CA GLU A 385 -12.10 -15.13 -29.38
C GLU A 385 -12.26 -14.76 -30.86
N GLU A 386 -13.48 -14.41 -31.32
CA GLU A 386 -13.70 -13.96 -32.68
C GLU A 386 -12.95 -12.70 -33.04
N LYS A 387 -12.91 -11.72 -32.11
CA LYS A 387 -12.12 -10.49 -32.29
C LYS A 387 -10.63 -10.77 -32.25
N CYS A 388 -10.19 -11.58 -31.31
CA CYS A 388 -8.78 -11.99 -31.23
C CYS A 388 -8.33 -12.65 -32.54
N GLU A 389 -9.07 -13.63 -33.05
CA GLU A 389 -8.77 -14.29 -34.32
C GLU A 389 -8.78 -13.31 -35.53
N THR A 390 -9.75 -12.41 -35.56
CA THR A 390 -9.81 -11.37 -36.60
C THR A 390 -8.55 -10.52 -36.61
N TYR A 391 -8.08 -10.07 -35.44
CA TYR A 391 -6.89 -9.26 -35.31
C TYR A 391 -5.60 -10.06 -35.58
N ALA A 392 -5.49 -11.29 -35.09
CA ALA A 392 -4.38 -12.19 -35.39
C ALA A 392 -4.19 -12.47 -36.90
N ASN A 393 -5.29 -12.40 -37.68
CA ASN A 393 -5.28 -12.60 -39.12
C ASN A 393 -5.34 -11.28 -39.94
N SER A 394 -5.09 -10.14 -39.28
CA SER A 394 -5.04 -8.84 -39.96
C SER A 394 -3.79 -8.68 -40.85
N SER A 395 -3.66 -7.53 -41.51
CA SER A 395 -2.67 -7.34 -42.58
C SER A 395 -1.22 -7.44 -42.09
N ILE A 396 -0.87 -6.83 -40.97
CA ILE A 396 0.53 -6.78 -40.50
C ILE A 396 1.01 -8.13 -39.96
N PRO A 397 0.26 -8.84 -39.08
CA PRO A 397 0.63 -10.20 -38.69
C PRO A 397 0.85 -11.12 -39.88
N LEU A 398 0.00 -11.03 -40.90
CA LEU A 398 0.17 -11.83 -42.10
C LEU A 398 1.48 -11.50 -42.87
N VAL A 399 1.83 -10.24 -43.01
CA VAL A 399 3.11 -9.82 -43.64
C VAL A 399 4.29 -10.34 -42.81
N VAL A 400 4.20 -10.30 -41.45
CA VAL A 400 5.24 -10.81 -40.56
C VAL A 400 5.41 -12.32 -40.71
N ASP A 401 4.34 -13.10 -40.82
CA ASP A 401 4.38 -14.55 -41.07
C ASP A 401 5.16 -14.90 -42.36
N PHE A 402 4.98 -14.09 -43.40
CA PHE A 402 5.66 -14.31 -44.69
C PHE A 402 7.07 -13.71 -44.77
N LYS A 403 7.49 -12.89 -43.77
CA LYS A 403 8.82 -12.27 -43.72
C LYS A 403 9.95 -13.32 -43.72
N GLU A 404 9.78 -14.41 -42.98
CA GLU A 404 10.76 -15.50 -42.93
C GLU A 404 10.95 -16.15 -44.30
N LYS A 405 9.86 -16.29 -45.05
CA LYS A 405 9.89 -16.90 -46.39
C LYS A 405 10.47 -16.00 -47.47
N TYR A 406 10.05 -14.74 -47.49
CA TYR A 406 10.40 -13.83 -48.60
C TYR A 406 11.53 -12.87 -48.28
N GLY A 407 11.86 -12.68 -47.00
CA GLY A 407 12.80 -11.70 -46.52
C GLY A 407 12.19 -10.29 -46.40
N TYR A 408 12.71 -9.49 -45.45
CA TYR A 408 12.23 -8.15 -45.16
C TYR A 408 12.30 -7.21 -46.37
N GLN A 409 13.44 -7.18 -47.09
CA GLN A 409 13.67 -6.25 -48.18
C GLN A 409 12.70 -6.45 -49.35
N LYS A 410 12.47 -7.71 -49.75
CA LYS A 410 11.55 -8.03 -50.86
C LYS A 410 10.11 -7.66 -50.53
N LEU A 411 9.64 -7.94 -49.29
CA LEU A 411 8.31 -7.56 -48.83
C LEU A 411 8.16 -6.05 -48.73
N SER A 412 9.18 -5.35 -48.21
CA SER A 412 9.18 -3.89 -48.08
C SER A 412 9.12 -3.22 -49.46
N GLN A 413 9.90 -3.71 -50.43
CA GLN A 413 9.87 -3.24 -51.79
C GLN A 413 8.50 -3.46 -52.45
N ALA A 414 7.95 -4.66 -52.36
CA ALA A 414 6.65 -4.99 -52.91
C ALA A 414 5.53 -4.11 -52.30
N ILE A 415 5.57 -3.87 -50.97
CA ILE A 415 4.63 -2.96 -50.30
C ILE A 415 4.79 -1.52 -50.81
N GLY A 416 6.00 -1.06 -51.04
CA GLY A 416 6.28 0.26 -51.59
C GLY A 416 5.80 0.44 -53.04
N GLU A 417 5.92 -0.60 -53.86
CA GLU A 417 5.54 -0.59 -55.29
C GLU A 417 4.04 -0.86 -55.53
N GLU A 418 3.47 -1.87 -54.84
CA GLU A 418 2.10 -2.36 -55.09
C GLU A 418 1.08 -1.88 -54.03
N GLY A 419 1.56 -1.34 -52.91
CA GLY A 419 0.77 -0.99 -51.73
C GLY A 419 0.43 -2.18 -50.85
N LEU A 420 0.29 -1.93 -49.55
CA LEU A 420 0.06 -2.95 -48.51
C LEU A 420 -1.18 -3.84 -48.83
N ARG A 421 -2.28 -3.25 -49.28
CA ARG A 421 -3.53 -3.98 -49.58
C ARG A 421 -3.36 -5.03 -50.69
N SER A 422 -2.63 -4.70 -51.75
CA SER A 422 -2.38 -5.61 -52.87
C SER A 422 -1.49 -6.79 -52.45
N VAL A 423 -0.41 -6.50 -51.73
CA VAL A 423 0.49 -7.53 -51.20
C VAL A 423 -0.26 -8.46 -50.23
N VAL A 424 -1.04 -7.92 -49.29
CA VAL A 424 -1.84 -8.72 -48.33
C VAL A 424 -2.85 -9.59 -49.03
N LYS A 425 -3.55 -9.12 -50.09
CA LYS A 425 -4.46 -9.93 -50.88
C LYS A 425 -3.77 -11.16 -51.46
N ARG A 426 -2.59 -10.96 -52.10
CA ARG A 426 -1.76 -12.03 -52.66
C ARG A 426 -1.31 -13.04 -51.59
N LEU A 427 -0.86 -12.55 -50.40
CA LEU A 427 -0.45 -13.42 -49.30
C LEU A 427 -1.61 -14.23 -48.72
N ARG A 428 -2.81 -13.68 -48.68
CA ARG A 428 -4.03 -14.40 -48.24
C ARG A 428 -4.39 -15.53 -49.21
N GLU A 429 -4.33 -15.27 -50.51
CA GLU A 429 -4.55 -16.27 -51.57
C GLU A 429 -3.53 -17.41 -51.50
N GLU A 430 -2.27 -17.08 -51.26
CA GLU A 430 -1.22 -18.08 -51.07
C GLU A 430 -1.44 -18.92 -49.81
N ARG A 431 -1.78 -18.30 -48.67
CA ARG A 431 -2.10 -19.02 -47.42
C ARG A 431 -3.31 -19.99 -47.61
N ALA A 432 -4.33 -19.51 -48.29
CA ALA A 432 -5.49 -20.36 -48.59
C ALA A 432 -5.16 -21.57 -49.50
N SER A 433 -4.25 -21.36 -50.46
CA SER A 433 -3.76 -22.43 -51.35
C SER A 433 -2.95 -23.50 -50.62
N ARG A 434 -2.12 -23.09 -49.63
CA ARG A 434 -1.36 -24.02 -48.78
C ARG A 434 -2.25 -24.88 -47.86
N LYS A 435 -3.21 -24.21 -47.14
CA LYS A 435 -4.18 -24.96 -46.34
C LYS A 435 -4.92 -26.03 -47.09
N LYS A 436 -5.20 -25.81 -48.40
CA LYS A 436 -5.84 -26.83 -49.27
C LYS A 436 -4.90 -27.97 -49.67
N LYS A 437 -3.58 -27.75 -49.64
CA LYS A 437 -2.52 -28.75 -49.95
C LYS A 437 -2.02 -29.52 -48.74
N GLY A 438 -2.48 -29.17 -47.54
CA GLY A 438 -2.04 -29.82 -46.30
C GLY A 438 -0.62 -29.44 -45.86
N GLU A 439 -0.09 -28.30 -46.32
CA GLU A 439 1.22 -27.73 -45.98
C GLU A 439 1.10 -26.64 -44.89
#